data_01f297da1e45c401e5826e74e00e7df8
#
_entry.id   01f297da1e45c401e5826e74e00e7df8
#
_cell.length_a   1.000
_cell.length_b   1.000
_cell.length_c   1.000
_cell.angle_alpha   90.00
_cell.angle_beta   90.00
_cell.angle_gamma   90.00
#
_symmetry.space_group_name_H-M   'P 1'
#
loop_
_entity.id
_entity.type
_entity.pdbx_description
1 polymer ?
#
loop_
_entity_poly.entity_id
_entity_poly.type
_entity_poly.pdbx_seq_one_letter_code
_entity_poly.pdbx_strand_id
1 'polypeptide(L)'
;KQSPAPVSFVSAKQLEMQPSTNIIDAIAHQPGVSQITTGSGISKPVIRGLGFNRVVVVNDGVRQEGQQWGDEHGIEIDPASVHSVEILKGPASLMYGSDAMAGVLIFHSAPTLAKGDMRANFSTGYQTNNGLFDYSLNFAGNQGGFVWNTRYSGKMAHAYKNKYDGYVFGSSLREQAFSQLLGWNYRQGHSHLTLDYYHLTPGIVEGERDEKTGELEIPDGYDAKSYGKPM
;
A
#
# COMPACT_ATOMS: atom_id res chain seq x y z
N LYS A 1 -1.11 -18.34 22.65
CA LYS A 1 0.33 -18.72 22.70
C LYS A 1 1.11 -17.46 22.45
N GLN A 2 1.90 -17.00 23.43
CA GLN A 2 2.83 -15.90 23.22
C GLN A 2 3.93 -16.39 22.27
N SER A 3 4.07 -15.73 21.11
CA SER A 3 5.20 -16.00 20.23
C SER A 3 6.47 -15.46 20.91
N PRO A 4 7.55 -16.23 20.98
CA PRO A 4 8.83 -15.77 21.55
C PRO A 4 9.52 -14.72 20.65
N ALA A 5 9.03 -14.51 19.45
CA ALA A 5 9.55 -13.52 18.54
C ALA A 5 8.78 -12.19 18.65
N PRO A 6 9.45 -11.03 18.53
CA PRO A 6 8.78 -9.73 18.51
C PRO A 6 7.98 -9.57 17.21
N VAL A 7 6.72 -9.95 17.25
CA VAL A 7 5.75 -9.79 16.17
C VAL A 7 4.83 -8.63 16.52
N SER A 8 4.68 -7.67 15.62
CA SER A 8 3.63 -6.66 15.68
C SER A 8 2.53 -7.05 14.72
N PHE A 9 1.27 -6.90 15.16
CA PHE A 9 0.11 -7.22 14.36
C PHE A 9 -0.76 -5.98 14.20
N VAL A 10 -1.14 -5.66 12.97
CA VAL A 10 -2.07 -4.57 12.64
C VAL A 10 -3.33 -5.19 12.07
N SER A 11 -4.43 -5.02 12.76
CA SER A 11 -5.72 -5.59 12.38
C SER A 11 -6.43 -4.76 11.32
N ALA A 12 -7.41 -5.35 10.63
CA ALA A 12 -8.29 -4.65 9.69
C ALA A 12 -8.89 -3.37 10.28
N LYS A 13 -9.41 -3.46 11.50
CA LYS A 13 -10.00 -2.31 12.20
C LYS A 13 -9.00 -1.17 12.42
N GLN A 14 -7.74 -1.49 12.74
CA GLN A 14 -6.70 -0.47 12.88
C GLN A 14 -6.35 0.18 11.54
N LEU A 15 -6.29 -0.61 10.46
CA LEU A 15 -6.06 -0.10 9.12
C LEU A 15 -7.19 0.83 8.65
N GLU A 16 -8.44 0.46 8.90
CA GLU A 16 -9.63 1.27 8.56
C GLU A 16 -9.71 2.59 9.35
N MET A 17 -9.24 2.59 10.59
CA MET A 17 -9.29 3.78 11.45
C MET A 17 -8.18 4.80 11.15
N GLN A 18 -7.17 4.43 10.38
CA GLN A 18 -6.04 5.31 10.05
C GLN A 18 -6.19 5.83 8.62
N PRO A 19 -6.55 7.11 8.43
CA PRO A 19 -6.53 7.72 7.10
C PRO A 19 -5.08 7.80 6.64
N SER A 20 -4.67 6.88 5.80
CA SER A 20 -3.32 6.79 5.29
C SER A 20 -3.30 6.86 3.76
N THR A 21 -2.28 7.52 3.21
CA THR A 21 -2.11 7.63 1.76
C THR A 21 -1.67 6.29 1.17
N ASN A 22 -0.94 5.49 1.95
CA ASN A 22 -0.46 4.16 1.56
C ASN A 22 -0.38 3.24 2.79
N ILE A 23 -0.20 1.95 2.55
CA ILE A 23 -0.17 0.95 3.63
C ILE A 23 1.01 1.13 4.59
N ILE A 24 2.12 1.71 4.14
CA ILE A 24 3.30 1.96 4.98
C ILE A 24 2.99 3.04 6.03
N ASP A 25 2.23 4.08 5.68
CA ASP A 25 1.78 5.08 6.65
C ASP A 25 1.00 4.42 7.80
N ALA A 26 0.12 3.48 7.48
CA ALA A 26 -0.68 2.79 8.47
C ALA A 26 0.16 1.94 9.45
N ILE A 27 1.23 1.30 8.95
CA ILE A 27 2.08 0.44 9.78
C ILE A 27 3.22 1.19 10.48
N ALA A 28 3.59 2.39 10.02
CA ALA A 28 4.67 3.20 10.61
C ALA A 28 4.38 3.63 12.06
N HIS A 29 3.14 3.54 12.50
CA HIS A 29 2.75 3.82 13.89
C HIS A 29 3.07 2.66 14.85
N GLN A 30 3.54 1.53 14.34
CA GLN A 30 3.93 0.40 15.18
C GLN A 30 5.31 0.62 15.81
N PRO A 31 5.52 0.22 17.09
CA PRO A 31 6.81 0.36 17.74
C PRO A 31 7.97 -0.23 16.93
N GLY A 32 9.03 0.55 16.72
CA GLY A 32 10.21 0.14 15.96
C GLY A 32 10.01 0.06 14.45
N VAL A 33 8.92 0.63 13.94
CA VAL A 33 8.68 0.84 12.51
C VAL A 33 8.61 2.33 12.26
N SER A 34 9.31 2.78 11.24
CA SER A 34 9.23 4.14 10.70
C SER A 34 9.14 4.07 9.18
N GLN A 35 9.01 5.20 8.54
CA GLN A 35 8.95 5.28 7.08
C GLN A 35 9.90 6.34 6.55
N ILE A 36 10.32 6.14 5.32
CA ILE A 36 10.96 7.16 4.48
C ILE A 36 10.02 7.41 3.32
N THR A 37 9.58 8.66 3.17
CA THR A 37 8.70 9.08 2.08
C THR A 37 9.48 9.99 1.14
N THR A 38 9.60 9.59 -0.13
CA THR A 38 10.32 10.35 -1.17
C THR A 38 9.39 11.06 -2.12
N GLY A 39 8.10 10.75 -2.08
CA GLY A 39 7.07 11.40 -2.90
C GLY A 39 5.67 10.98 -2.50
N SER A 40 4.67 11.60 -3.12
CA SER A 40 3.27 11.23 -2.90
C SER A 40 3.02 9.79 -3.35
N GLY A 41 2.65 8.93 -2.40
CA GLY A 41 2.43 7.51 -2.65
C GLY A 41 3.69 6.64 -2.64
N ILE A 42 4.89 7.21 -2.47
CA ILE A 42 6.14 6.46 -2.39
C ILE A 42 6.63 6.47 -0.94
N SER A 43 6.33 5.42 -0.21
CA SER A 43 6.80 5.22 1.16
C SER A 43 7.47 3.87 1.31
N LYS A 44 8.55 3.87 2.08
CA LYS A 44 9.40 2.71 2.34
C LYS A 44 9.43 2.42 3.82
N PRO A 45 9.27 1.18 4.25
CA PRO A 45 9.36 0.83 5.66
C PRO A 45 10.81 0.82 6.14
N VAL A 46 11.01 1.29 7.36
CA VAL A 46 12.27 1.18 8.09
C VAL A 46 11.98 0.48 9.41
N ILE A 47 12.55 -0.70 9.59
CA ILE A 47 12.34 -1.52 10.78
C ILE A 47 13.63 -1.50 11.61
N ARG A 48 13.54 -0.99 12.84
CA ARG A 48 14.70 -0.86 13.75
C ARG A 48 15.89 -0.13 13.12
N GLY A 49 15.64 0.91 12.32
CA GLY A 49 16.67 1.69 11.65
C GLY A 49 17.22 1.07 10.36
N LEU A 50 16.74 -0.10 9.96
CA LEU A 50 17.15 -0.77 8.71
C LEU A 50 15.99 -0.75 7.71
N GLY A 51 16.29 -0.40 6.48
CA GLY A 51 15.30 -0.31 5.39
C GLY A 51 15.81 -0.87 4.08
N PHE A 52 15.12 -0.52 3.00
CA PHE A 52 15.44 -0.90 1.62
C PHE A 52 15.45 -2.44 1.43
N ASN A 53 16.41 -2.97 0.70
CA ASN A 53 16.52 -4.39 0.36
C ASN A 53 16.75 -5.34 1.57
N ARG A 54 16.64 -4.82 2.80
CA ARG A 54 16.71 -5.60 4.05
C ARG A 54 15.35 -5.88 4.66
N VAL A 55 14.27 -5.42 4.01
CA VAL A 55 12.88 -5.70 4.37
C VAL A 55 12.28 -6.58 3.29
N VAL A 56 11.82 -7.77 3.68
CA VAL A 56 11.12 -8.70 2.80
C VAL A 56 9.62 -8.46 2.90
N VAL A 57 8.94 -8.50 1.75
CA VAL A 57 7.49 -8.39 1.64
C VAL A 57 6.92 -9.74 1.25
N VAL A 58 5.91 -10.19 1.98
CA VAL A 58 5.15 -11.40 1.71
C VAL A 58 3.67 -11.04 1.60
N ASN A 59 3.01 -11.47 0.54
CA ASN A 59 1.59 -11.25 0.33
C ASN A 59 0.89 -12.61 0.22
N ASP A 60 -0.03 -12.90 1.14
CA ASP A 60 -0.76 -14.18 1.24
C ASP A 60 0.16 -15.43 1.14
N GLY A 61 1.31 -15.36 1.82
CA GLY A 61 2.28 -16.45 1.85
C GLY A 61 3.27 -16.48 0.69
N VAL A 62 3.12 -15.61 -0.31
CA VAL A 62 4.02 -15.51 -1.47
C VAL A 62 4.98 -14.34 -1.28
N ARG A 63 6.29 -14.61 -1.30
CA ARG A 63 7.31 -13.58 -1.27
C ARG A 63 7.25 -12.74 -2.53
N GLN A 64 7.21 -11.43 -2.37
CA GLN A 64 7.21 -10.45 -3.47
C GLN A 64 8.64 -10.18 -3.91
N GLU A 65 9.18 -11.03 -4.78
CA GLU A 65 10.59 -10.91 -5.22
C GLU A 65 10.82 -9.72 -6.15
N GLY A 66 9.77 -9.26 -6.84
CA GLY A 66 9.80 -8.07 -7.66
C GLY A 66 9.75 -6.75 -6.91
N GLN A 67 9.57 -6.80 -5.57
CA GLN A 67 9.51 -5.58 -4.76
C GLN A 67 10.86 -4.87 -4.75
N GLN A 68 10.89 -3.68 -5.34
CA GLN A 68 12.06 -2.81 -5.36
C GLN A 68 11.86 -1.65 -4.37
N TRP A 69 12.94 -1.27 -3.70
CA TRP A 69 12.98 -0.14 -2.80
C TRP A 69 13.96 0.91 -3.34
N GLY A 70 13.55 1.64 -4.36
CA GLY A 70 14.31 2.74 -4.97
C GLY A 70 13.75 4.11 -4.58
N ASP A 71 14.30 5.18 -5.11
CA ASP A 71 13.78 6.54 -4.84
C ASP A 71 12.41 6.75 -5.49
N GLU A 72 12.12 6.04 -6.55
CA GLU A 72 10.88 6.08 -7.32
C GLU A 72 9.93 4.91 -7.02
N HIS A 73 10.37 3.93 -6.22
CA HIS A 73 9.61 2.72 -5.93
C HIS A 73 9.29 2.60 -4.43
N GLY A 74 8.03 2.58 -4.12
CA GLY A 74 7.47 2.27 -2.81
C GLY A 74 6.89 0.86 -2.76
N ILE A 75 5.98 0.63 -1.81
CA ILE A 75 5.25 -0.64 -1.72
C ILE A 75 4.22 -0.74 -2.84
N GLU A 76 4.21 -1.89 -3.54
CA GLU A 76 3.33 -2.17 -4.67
C GLU A 76 2.16 -3.08 -4.25
N ILE A 77 1.50 -2.72 -3.15
CA ILE A 77 0.33 -3.44 -2.63
C ILE A 77 -0.83 -2.45 -2.48
N ASP A 78 -1.98 -2.81 -3.03
CA ASP A 78 -3.22 -2.07 -2.85
C ASP A 78 -3.65 -2.09 -1.38
N PRO A 79 -3.68 -0.95 -0.68
CA PRO A 79 -4.13 -0.89 0.72
C PRO A 79 -5.53 -1.47 0.92
N ALA A 80 -6.42 -1.31 -0.06
CA ALA A 80 -7.78 -1.81 0.01
C ALA A 80 -7.87 -3.35 -0.03
N SER A 81 -6.83 -4.04 -0.52
CA SER A 81 -6.76 -5.51 -0.54
C SER A 81 -6.31 -6.09 0.79
N VAL A 82 -5.65 -5.30 1.63
CA VAL A 82 -5.04 -5.77 2.88
C VAL A 82 -6.07 -5.82 4.00
N HIS A 83 -6.20 -6.98 4.61
CA HIS A 83 -7.04 -7.19 5.80
C HIS A 83 -6.24 -7.05 7.10
N SER A 84 -5.02 -7.55 7.12
CA SER A 84 -4.14 -7.42 8.27
C SER A 84 -2.67 -7.48 7.85
N VAL A 85 -1.80 -6.98 8.72
CA VAL A 85 -0.36 -6.99 8.51
C VAL A 85 0.33 -7.56 9.74
N GLU A 86 1.22 -8.51 9.53
CA GLU A 86 2.17 -8.98 10.53
C GLU A 86 3.56 -8.43 10.22
N ILE A 87 4.24 -7.96 11.26
CA ILE A 87 5.58 -7.41 11.14
C ILE A 87 6.49 -8.27 12.00
N LEU A 88 7.29 -9.13 11.36
CA LEU A 88 8.29 -9.94 12.02
C LEU A 88 9.57 -9.14 12.19
N LYS A 89 10.12 -9.12 13.39
CA LYS A 89 11.33 -8.39 13.75
C LYS A 89 12.35 -9.31 14.40
N GLY A 90 13.63 -9.11 14.08
CA GLY A 90 14.71 -9.85 14.69
C GLY A 90 14.86 -11.28 14.15
N PRO A 91 15.36 -12.26 14.94
CA PRO A 91 15.80 -13.56 14.42
C PRO A 91 14.74 -14.35 13.67
N ALA A 92 13.44 -14.17 14.00
CA ALA A 92 12.35 -14.85 13.31
C ALA A 92 12.25 -14.47 11.83
N SER A 93 12.71 -13.28 11.44
CA SER A 93 12.71 -12.84 10.06
C SER A 93 13.68 -13.61 9.17
N LEU A 94 14.73 -14.18 9.75
CA LEU A 94 15.73 -14.96 9.00
C LEU A 94 15.17 -16.23 8.35
N MET A 95 14.01 -16.71 8.80
CA MET A 95 13.29 -17.81 8.13
C MET A 95 12.88 -17.46 6.69
N TYR A 96 12.85 -16.19 6.35
CA TYR A 96 12.51 -15.66 5.02
C TYR A 96 13.75 -15.31 4.17
N GLY A 97 14.94 -15.68 4.64
CA GLY A 97 16.21 -15.50 3.92
C GLY A 97 17.07 -14.36 4.47
N SER A 98 18.28 -14.24 3.91
CA SER A 98 19.28 -13.24 4.29
C SER A 98 18.81 -11.79 4.11
N ASP A 99 17.93 -11.55 3.13
CA ASP A 99 17.43 -10.23 2.81
C ASP A 99 16.48 -9.70 3.89
N ALA A 100 15.97 -10.57 4.76
CA ALA A 100 15.08 -10.22 5.85
C ALA A 100 15.79 -9.71 7.12
N MET A 101 17.00 -9.14 6.99
CA MET A 101 17.79 -8.68 8.14
C MET A 101 17.08 -7.62 8.99
N ALA A 102 16.33 -6.73 8.37
CA ALA A 102 15.55 -5.71 9.08
C ALA A 102 14.26 -6.29 9.63
N GLY A 103 13.59 -7.12 8.84
CA GLY A 103 12.31 -7.71 9.18
C GLY A 103 11.54 -8.18 7.95
N VAL A 104 10.33 -8.69 8.20
CA VAL A 104 9.40 -9.13 7.18
C VAL A 104 8.05 -8.47 7.40
N LEU A 105 7.48 -7.93 6.34
CA LEU A 105 6.10 -7.48 6.28
C LEU A 105 5.26 -8.56 5.63
N ILE A 106 4.30 -9.12 6.37
CA ILE A 106 3.39 -10.14 5.86
C ILE A 106 1.99 -9.55 5.77
N PHE A 107 1.52 -9.41 4.56
CA PHE A 107 0.19 -8.91 4.25
C PHE A 107 -0.77 -10.09 4.06
N HIS A 108 -1.93 -9.96 4.65
CA HIS A 108 -2.99 -10.96 4.56
C HIS A 108 -4.24 -10.34 3.96
N SER A 109 -4.78 -10.97 2.93
CA SER A 109 -6.11 -10.66 2.39
C SER A 109 -7.21 -11.14 3.32
N ALA A 110 -8.42 -10.60 3.14
CA ALA A 110 -9.57 -11.08 3.89
C ALA A 110 -9.86 -12.55 3.59
N PRO A 111 -10.18 -13.36 4.62
CA PRO A 111 -10.54 -14.76 4.41
C PRO A 111 -11.79 -14.87 3.54
N THR A 112 -11.92 -16.00 2.82
CA THR A 112 -13.12 -16.31 2.05
C THR A 112 -14.35 -16.37 2.95
N LEU A 113 -15.51 -15.95 2.42
CA LEU A 113 -16.76 -15.93 3.16
C LEU A 113 -17.25 -17.34 3.48
N ALA A 114 -18.08 -17.45 4.52
CA ALA A 114 -18.76 -18.67 4.87
C ALA A 114 -19.72 -19.11 3.73
N LYS A 115 -20.02 -20.39 3.66
CA LYS A 115 -20.89 -20.94 2.63
C LYS A 115 -22.29 -20.34 2.70
N GLY A 116 -22.75 -19.81 1.60
CA GLY A 116 -24.04 -19.11 1.47
C GLY A 116 -23.97 -17.61 1.68
N ASP A 117 -22.82 -17.09 2.10
CA ASP A 117 -22.65 -15.64 2.34
C ASP A 117 -22.23 -14.91 1.06
N MET A 118 -22.73 -13.70 0.95
CA MET A 118 -22.34 -12.73 -0.08
C MET A 118 -22.14 -11.36 0.56
N ARG A 119 -21.16 -10.61 0.08
CA ARG A 119 -20.86 -9.26 0.57
C ARG A 119 -20.48 -8.35 -0.58
N ALA A 120 -21.10 -7.18 -0.62
CA ALA A 120 -20.71 -6.08 -1.48
C ALA A 120 -20.36 -4.88 -0.61
N ASN A 121 -19.18 -4.31 -0.83
CA ASN A 121 -18.72 -3.10 -0.13
C ASN A 121 -18.34 -2.06 -1.17
N PHE A 122 -18.73 -0.84 -0.88
CA PHE A 122 -18.27 0.35 -1.59
C PHE A 122 -17.72 1.33 -0.56
N SER A 123 -16.54 1.84 -0.81
CA SER A 123 -15.97 2.93 -0.02
C SER A 123 -15.44 4.02 -0.92
N THR A 124 -15.50 5.25 -0.45
CA THR A 124 -14.90 6.41 -1.10
C THR A 124 -14.41 7.37 -0.04
N GLY A 125 -13.30 8.03 -0.32
CA GLY A 125 -12.68 9.02 0.55
C GLY A 125 -12.29 10.25 -0.24
N TYR A 126 -12.26 11.39 0.45
CA TYR A 126 -11.78 12.64 -0.12
C TYR A 126 -10.96 13.41 0.90
N GLN A 127 -9.75 13.81 0.50
CA GLN A 127 -8.87 14.64 1.30
C GLN A 127 -8.68 16.01 0.64
N THR A 128 -8.94 17.08 1.38
CA THR A 128 -8.98 18.44 0.84
C THR A 128 -7.61 19.03 0.56
N ASN A 129 -6.54 18.53 1.21
CA ASN A 129 -5.18 19.10 1.08
C ASN A 129 -4.62 18.99 -0.35
N ASN A 130 -4.81 17.85 -0.98
CA ASN A 130 -4.32 17.54 -2.32
C ASN A 130 -5.42 17.04 -3.25
N GLY A 131 -6.69 17.24 -2.89
CA GLY A 131 -7.83 16.75 -3.65
C GLY A 131 -7.80 15.23 -3.84
N LEU A 132 -7.13 14.48 -2.94
CA LEU A 132 -7.05 13.04 -3.05
C LEU A 132 -8.44 12.45 -2.97
N PHE A 133 -8.81 11.78 -4.05
CA PHE A 133 -10.04 11.02 -4.15
C PHE A 133 -9.67 9.53 -4.25
N ASP A 134 -10.19 8.73 -3.36
CA ASP A 134 -10.06 7.28 -3.38
C ASP A 134 -11.40 6.58 -3.46
N TYR A 135 -11.40 5.42 -4.07
CA TYR A 135 -12.57 4.55 -4.17
C TYR A 135 -12.16 3.08 -4.11
N SER A 136 -13.04 2.27 -3.55
CA SER A 136 -12.89 0.82 -3.54
C SER A 136 -14.24 0.15 -3.69
N LEU A 137 -14.31 -0.80 -4.62
CA LEU A 137 -15.45 -1.68 -4.87
C LEU A 137 -15.00 -3.10 -4.54
N ASN A 138 -15.76 -3.81 -3.72
CA ASN A 138 -15.50 -5.20 -3.41
C ASN A 138 -16.79 -6.01 -3.48
N PHE A 139 -16.76 -7.11 -4.24
CA PHE A 139 -17.83 -8.06 -4.32
C PHE A 139 -17.30 -9.46 -4.08
N ALA A 140 -17.72 -10.09 -3.01
CA ALA A 140 -17.25 -11.40 -2.59
C ALA A 140 -18.42 -12.32 -2.25
N GLY A 141 -18.23 -13.63 -2.44
CA GLY A 141 -19.24 -14.62 -2.09
C GLY A 141 -18.72 -16.04 -2.01
N ASN A 142 -19.56 -16.91 -1.47
CA ASN A 142 -19.34 -18.33 -1.40
C ASN A 142 -20.67 -19.06 -1.63
N GLN A 143 -20.87 -19.54 -2.85
CA GLN A 143 -22.08 -20.26 -3.22
C GLN A 143 -21.76 -21.75 -3.46
N GLY A 144 -22.26 -22.59 -2.57
CA GLY A 144 -22.06 -24.03 -2.69
C GLY A 144 -20.61 -24.53 -2.60
N GLY A 145 -19.69 -23.72 -2.10
CA GLY A 145 -18.25 -23.97 -2.07
C GLY A 145 -17.48 -23.20 -3.14
N PHE A 146 -18.14 -22.76 -4.23
CA PHE A 146 -17.52 -21.85 -5.18
C PHE A 146 -17.36 -20.48 -4.52
N VAL A 147 -16.12 -19.98 -4.49
CA VAL A 147 -15.75 -18.71 -3.86
C VAL A 147 -15.23 -17.74 -4.90
N TRP A 148 -15.60 -16.50 -4.73
CA TRP A 148 -15.07 -15.39 -5.51
C TRP A 148 -14.84 -14.18 -4.62
N ASN A 149 -13.87 -13.37 -4.98
CA ASN A 149 -13.65 -12.07 -4.41
C ASN A 149 -13.09 -11.15 -5.50
N THR A 150 -13.92 -10.23 -5.95
CA THR A 150 -13.57 -9.23 -6.96
C THR A 150 -13.38 -7.90 -6.26
N ARG A 151 -12.24 -7.26 -6.50
CA ARG A 151 -11.94 -5.93 -5.98
C ARG A 151 -11.44 -5.05 -7.09
N TYR A 152 -11.96 -3.84 -7.11
CA TYR A 152 -11.44 -2.75 -7.94
C TYR A 152 -11.28 -1.52 -7.07
N SER A 153 -10.10 -0.94 -7.07
CA SER A 153 -9.80 0.25 -6.28
C SER A 153 -8.94 1.23 -7.06
N GLY A 154 -8.96 2.45 -6.64
CA GLY A 154 -8.10 3.46 -7.20
C GLY A 154 -8.07 4.69 -6.32
N LYS A 155 -7.05 5.50 -6.55
CA LYS A 155 -6.93 6.84 -5.98
C LYS A 155 -6.23 7.76 -6.95
N MET A 156 -6.57 9.03 -6.85
CA MET A 156 -5.96 10.10 -7.63
C MET A 156 -5.84 11.34 -6.76
N ALA A 157 -4.75 12.05 -6.90
CA ALA A 157 -4.52 13.31 -6.22
C ALA A 157 -3.82 14.29 -7.16
N HIS A 158 -4.17 15.56 -7.06
CA HIS A 158 -3.38 16.65 -7.65
C HIS A 158 -2.21 17.01 -6.72
N ALA A 159 -1.39 17.98 -7.10
CA ALA A 159 -0.29 18.47 -6.30
C ALA A 159 -0.81 18.96 -4.92
N TYR A 160 -0.11 18.59 -3.85
CA TYR A 160 -0.43 19.12 -2.54
C TYR A 160 0.13 20.54 -2.38
N LYS A 161 -0.45 21.29 -1.43
CA LYS A 161 -0.04 22.65 -1.11
C LYS A 161 0.65 22.68 0.24
N ASN A 162 1.81 23.34 0.31
CA ASN A 162 2.47 23.66 1.56
C ASN A 162 2.53 25.18 1.78
N LYS A 163 2.98 25.59 2.97
CA LYS A 163 3.05 27.02 3.36
C LYS A 163 4.15 27.79 2.64
N TYR A 164 5.22 27.10 2.23
CA TYR A 164 6.44 27.74 1.73
C TYR A 164 6.42 27.83 0.19
N ASP A 165 6.09 26.75 -0.49
CA ASP A 165 6.19 26.64 -1.94
C ASP A 165 4.84 26.79 -2.66
N GLY A 166 3.74 26.91 -1.91
CA GLY A 166 2.42 26.83 -2.52
C GLY A 166 2.12 25.40 -2.99
N TYR A 167 1.79 25.21 -4.26
CA TYR A 167 1.62 23.89 -4.85
C TYR A 167 2.99 23.29 -5.19
N VAL A 168 3.24 22.07 -4.69
CA VAL A 168 4.50 21.37 -4.90
C VAL A 168 4.49 20.63 -6.23
N PHE A 169 5.37 21.04 -7.14
CA PHE A 169 5.52 20.42 -8.44
C PHE A 169 5.82 18.91 -8.31
N GLY A 170 5.24 18.11 -9.20
CA GLY A 170 5.49 16.67 -9.22
C GLY A 170 4.87 15.87 -8.07
N SER A 171 4.01 16.45 -7.22
CA SER A 171 3.42 15.73 -6.08
C SER A 171 2.06 15.07 -6.36
N SER A 172 1.57 15.12 -7.61
CA SER A 172 0.36 14.41 -8.01
C SER A 172 0.58 12.90 -8.05
N LEU A 173 -0.47 12.10 -7.88
CA LEU A 173 -0.40 10.64 -7.98
C LEU A 173 -1.67 10.07 -8.59
N ARG A 174 -1.52 8.91 -9.23
CA ARG A 174 -2.63 8.08 -9.69
C ARG A 174 -2.31 6.62 -9.45
N GLU A 175 -3.24 5.90 -8.83
CA GLU A 175 -3.12 4.48 -8.54
C GLU A 175 -4.39 3.77 -9.00
N GLN A 176 -4.24 2.58 -9.55
CA GLN A 176 -5.33 1.67 -9.90
C GLN A 176 -4.91 0.26 -9.53
N ALA A 177 -5.85 -0.49 -8.94
CA ALA A 177 -5.64 -1.88 -8.60
C ALA A 177 -6.89 -2.69 -8.92
N PHE A 178 -6.67 -3.91 -9.38
CA PHE A 178 -7.70 -4.90 -9.59
C PHE A 178 -7.23 -6.23 -9.01
N SER A 179 -8.10 -6.88 -8.25
CA SER A 179 -7.83 -8.20 -7.70
C SER A 179 -9.02 -9.10 -7.91
N GLN A 180 -8.78 -10.31 -8.40
CA GLN A 180 -9.77 -11.34 -8.60
C GLN A 180 -9.32 -12.66 -7.97
N LEU A 181 -10.06 -13.12 -6.98
CA LEU A 181 -9.95 -14.47 -6.45
C LEU A 181 -11.11 -15.31 -6.99
N LEU A 182 -10.81 -16.48 -7.51
CA LEU A 182 -11.77 -17.52 -7.88
C LEU A 182 -11.31 -18.84 -7.29
N GLY A 183 -12.23 -19.63 -6.77
CA GLY A 183 -11.84 -20.91 -6.21
C GLY A 183 -12.98 -21.79 -5.76
N TRP A 184 -12.60 -22.89 -5.17
CA TRP A 184 -13.52 -23.88 -4.64
C TRP A 184 -13.08 -24.33 -3.25
N ASN A 185 -13.96 -24.17 -2.28
CA ASN A 185 -13.79 -24.72 -0.92
C ASN A 185 -14.57 -26.04 -0.81
N TYR A 186 -13.88 -27.10 -0.50
CA TYR A 186 -14.46 -28.44 -0.30
C TYR A 186 -14.10 -28.98 1.09
N ARG A 187 -14.73 -30.08 1.48
CA ARG A 187 -14.63 -30.59 2.87
C ARG A 187 -13.19 -30.90 3.32
N GLN A 188 -12.30 -31.26 2.40
CA GLN A 188 -10.93 -31.69 2.69
C GLN A 188 -9.86 -30.63 2.36
N GLY A 189 -10.24 -29.49 1.80
CA GLY A 189 -9.31 -28.46 1.39
C GLY A 189 -9.94 -27.36 0.54
N HIS A 190 -9.09 -26.62 -0.14
CA HIS A 190 -9.50 -25.57 -1.07
C HIS A 190 -8.53 -25.47 -2.24
N SER A 191 -9.00 -24.91 -3.34
CA SER A 191 -8.18 -24.52 -4.49
C SER A 191 -8.57 -23.11 -4.89
N HIS A 192 -7.62 -22.18 -4.84
CA HIS A 192 -7.84 -20.79 -5.16
C HIS A 192 -6.86 -20.33 -6.23
N LEU A 193 -7.35 -19.50 -7.15
CA LEU A 193 -6.56 -18.74 -8.11
C LEU A 193 -6.78 -17.27 -7.81
N THR A 194 -5.70 -16.54 -7.62
CA THR A 194 -5.73 -15.09 -7.45
C THR A 194 -4.97 -14.42 -8.58
N LEU A 195 -5.59 -13.41 -9.17
CA LEU A 195 -5.01 -12.55 -10.19
C LEU A 195 -5.02 -11.12 -9.66
N ASP A 196 -3.85 -10.52 -9.56
CA ASP A 196 -3.69 -9.16 -9.09
C ASP A 196 -3.06 -8.28 -10.18
N TYR A 197 -3.62 -7.10 -10.35
CA TYR A 197 -3.07 -6.04 -11.17
C TYR A 197 -2.93 -4.79 -10.31
N TYR A 198 -1.75 -4.21 -10.32
CA TYR A 198 -1.45 -2.98 -9.62
C TYR A 198 -0.69 -2.03 -10.54
N HIS A 199 -1.13 -0.79 -10.60
CA HIS A 199 -0.48 0.25 -11.37
C HIS A 199 -0.47 1.56 -10.58
N LEU A 200 0.72 2.08 -10.34
CA LEU A 200 0.95 3.36 -9.70
C LEU A 200 1.70 4.29 -10.66
N THR A 201 1.17 5.47 -10.87
CA THR A 201 1.88 6.60 -11.48
C THR A 201 2.16 7.59 -10.34
N PRO A 202 3.31 7.49 -9.69
CA PRO A 202 3.67 8.40 -8.62
C PRO A 202 4.07 9.74 -9.20
N GLY A 203 3.80 10.80 -8.48
CA GLY A 203 4.48 12.07 -8.70
C GLY A 203 5.86 12.03 -8.05
N ILE A 204 6.86 12.42 -8.82
CA ILE A 204 8.22 12.57 -8.32
C ILE A 204 8.45 14.06 -8.12
N VAL A 205 8.76 14.43 -6.87
CA VAL A 205 9.09 15.82 -6.55
C VAL A 205 10.54 16.05 -6.95
N GLU A 206 10.73 16.37 -8.22
CA GLU A 206 12.01 16.81 -8.78
C GLU A 206 11.91 18.32 -9.01
N GLY A 207 12.56 19.11 -8.18
CA GLY A 207 12.59 20.55 -8.35
C GLY A 207 13.94 21.11 -7.94
N GLU A 208 14.60 21.77 -8.87
CA GLU A 208 15.69 22.65 -8.54
C GLU A 208 15.11 23.91 -7.86
N ARG A 209 15.83 24.44 -6.90
CA ARG A 209 15.48 25.71 -6.30
C ARG A 209 16.38 26.79 -6.88
N ASP A 210 15.79 27.90 -7.27
CA ASP A 210 16.55 29.09 -7.61
C ASP A 210 17.50 29.45 -6.47
N GLU A 211 18.79 29.51 -6.75
CA GLU A 211 19.84 29.76 -5.73
C GLU A 211 19.70 31.15 -5.07
N LYS A 212 19.01 32.11 -5.71
CA LYS A 212 18.88 33.49 -5.22
C LYS A 212 17.57 33.71 -4.46
N THR A 213 16.47 33.13 -4.93
CA THR A 213 15.14 33.32 -4.34
C THR A 213 14.74 32.19 -3.39
N GLY A 214 15.36 31.00 -3.54
CA GLY A 214 14.99 29.77 -2.81
C GLY A 214 13.64 29.20 -3.24
N GLU A 215 13.00 29.78 -4.24
CA GLU A 215 11.73 29.31 -4.77
C GLU A 215 11.92 28.06 -5.64
N LEU A 216 10.93 27.18 -5.62
CA LEU A 216 10.93 25.97 -6.45
C LEU A 216 10.71 26.36 -7.92
N GLU A 217 11.59 25.93 -8.81
CA GLU A 217 11.40 26.13 -10.24
C GLU A 217 10.25 25.26 -10.74
N ILE A 218 9.23 25.89 -11.31
CA ILE A 218 8.06 25.21 -11.87
C ILE A 218 8.09 25.38 -13.37
N PRO A 219 8.00 24.27 -14.15
CA PRO A 219 7.96 24.36 -15.61
C PRO A 219 6.80 25.18 -16.12
N ASP A 220 7.02 25.93 -17.20
CA ASP A 220 5.99 26.71 -17.86
C ASP A 220 4.82 25.84 -18.32
N GLY A 221 3.59 26.27 -17.99
CA GLY A 221 2.37 25.54 -18.35
C GLY A 221 1.99 24.40 -17.40
N TYR A 222 2.66 24.25 -16.26
CA TYR A 222 2.27 23.28 -15.24
C TYR A 222 0.92 23.60 -14.61
N ASP A 223 0.00 22.63 -14.67
CA ASP A 223 -1.30 22.71 -13.98
C ASP A 223 -1.26 21.91 -12.66
N ALA A 224 -1.07 22.62 -11.54
CA ALA A 224 -1.01 22.05 -10.21
C ALA A 224 -2.28 21.30 -9.77
N LYS A 225 -3.43 21.58 -10.42
CA LYS A 225 -4.71 20.94 -10.13
C LYS A 225 -5.03 19.78 -11.07
N SER A 226 -4.12 19.44 -11.97
CA SER A 226 -4.26 18.28 -12.85
C SER A 226 -4.10 16.98 -12.09
N TYR A 227 -5.03 16.06 -12.27
CA TYR A 227 -4.99 14.73 -11.67
C TYR A 227 -4.13 13.78 -12.53
N GLY A 228 -2.92 13.50 -12.07
CA GLY A 228 -2.11 12.40 -12.60
C GLY A 228 -1.82 12.44 -14.09
N LYS A 229 -1.54 13.60 -14.65
CA LYS A 229 -0.82 13.64 -15.92
C LYS A 229 0.68 13.57 -15.59
N PRO A 230 1.35 12.45 -15.88
CA PRO A 230 2.81 12.46 -15.93
C PRO A 230 3.20 13.45 -17.02
N MET A 231 4.18 14.29 -16.75
CA MET A 231 4.90 14.96 -17.83
C MET A 231 5.82 13.98 -18.50
#